data_fd22bf0f051fa0187e29b2def7a50aef
#
_entry.id   fd22bf0f051fa0187e29b2def7a50aef
#
_cell.length_a   1.000
_cell.length_b   1.000
_cell.length_c   1.000
_cell.angle_alpha   90.00
_cell.angle_beta   90.00
_cell.angle_gamma   90.00
#
_symmetry.space_group_name_H-M   'P 1'
#
loop_
_entity.id
_entity.type
_entity.pdbx_description
1 polymer ?
#
loop_
_entity_poly.entity_id
_entity_poly.type
_entity_poly.pdbx_seq_one_letter_code
_entity_poly.pdbx_strand_id
1 'polypeptide(L)'
;TGDGPGVDIALDPLEGTTLTAKDMPNALTVIAMGPRGSMLHAPDVYMEKLAIGPGYNTNVVTLEMSPSDRILSLAKAKKCNTKDITVCVLDRPRHQNIIEDVRATGAAIRLITDGDVAGVMHCAEPNTTGIDMYMGIGGAPEGVLAAAALKCMGGQIYGRLIFRNEDEKARAAKAGITNFDRIYTKDE
;
A
#
# COMPACT_ATOMS: atom_id res chain seq x y z
N THR A 1 -4.42 -16.58 25.80
CA THR A 1 -3.21 -16.40 26.59
C THR A 1 -2.74 -17.76 27.06
N GLY A 2 -1.60 -18.20 26.63
CA GLY A 2 -0.97 -19.48 26.95
C GLY A 2 0.53 -19.27 27.11
N ASP A 3 1.27 -20.34 27.37
CA ASP A 3 2.72 -20.32 27.57
C ASP A 3 3.53 -20.36 26.25
N GLY A 4 2.87 -20.11 25.13
CA GLY A 4 3.48 -20.08 23.81
C GLY A 4 4.30 -18.81 23.53
N PRO A 5 5.02 -18.75 22.41
CA PRO A 5 5.76 -17.55 22.00
C PRO A 5 4.83 -16.36 21.82
N GLY A 6 5.32 -15.16 22.18
CA GLY A 6 4.59 -13.92 21.94
C GLY A 6 4.45 -13.66 20.44
N VAL A 7 3.27 -13.26 20.00
CA VAL A 7 2.98 -12.89 18.62
C VAL A 7 2.35 -11.51 18.55
N ASP A 8 2.61 -10.79 17.45
CA ASP A 8 1.86 -9.60 17.07
C ASP A 8 0.73 -10.00 16.13
N ILE A 9 -0.41 -9.34 16.29
CA ILE A 9 -1.59 -9.54 15.45
C ILE A 9 -2.05 -8.17 14.96
N ALA A 10 -2.15 -8.01 13.67
CA ALA A 10 -2.84 -6.89 13.02
C ALA A 10 -4.14 -7.42 12.41
N LEU A 11 -5.25 -6.72 12.63
CA LEU A 11 -6.57 -7.16 12.21
C LEU A 11 -7.39 -5.99 11.71
N ASP A 12 -8.02 -6.17 10.55
CA ASP A 12 -9.16 -5.38 10.12
C ASP A 12 -10.37 -6.33 9.92
N PRO A 13 -11.40 -6.25 10.77
CA PRO A 13 -12.54 -7.14 10.68
C PRO A 13 -13.44 -6.85 9.48
N LEU A 14 -13.37 -5.64 8.91
CA LEU A 14 -14.15 -5.24 7.72
C LEU A 14 -13.39 -4.14 6.94
N GLU A 15 -12.43 -4.54 6.17
CA GLU A 15 -11.73 -3.69 5.20
C GLU A 15 -12.65 -3.46 3.99
N GLY A 16 -12.83 -2.21 3.59
CA GLY A 16 -13.76 -1.86 2.52
C GLY A 16 -15.22 -1.68 3.00
N THR A 17 -15.42 -0.94 4.07
CA THR A 17 -16.76 -0.67 4.64
C THR A 17 -17.72 -0.04 3.64
N THR A 18 -17.23 0.84 2.75
CA THR A 18 -18.03 1.43 1.67
C THR A 18 -18.46 0.39 0.64
N LEU A 19 -17.62 -0.61 0.36
CA LEU A 19 -17.96 -1.71 -0.56
C LEU A 19 -19.10 -2.53 0.02
N THR A 20 -19.02 -2.90 1.29
CA THR A 20 -20.08 -3.63 1.99
C THR A 20 -21.39 -2.83 2.02
N ALA A 21 -21.34 -1.54 2.35
CA ALA A 21 -22.53 -0.69 2.42
C ALA A 21 -23.23 -0.52 1.07
N LYS A 22 -22.52 -0.70 -0.03
CA LYS A 22 -23.02 -0.56 -1.42
C LYS A 22 -23.21 -1.89 -2.14
N ASP A 23 -23.10 -3.02 -1.44
CA ASP A 23 -23.19 -4.36 -2.04
C ASP A 23 -22.21 -4.54 -3.20
N MET A 24 -20.98 -4.04 -3.04
CA MET A 24 -19.91 -4.12 -4.03
C MET A 24 -18.91 -5.24 -3.67
N PRO A 25 -18.25 -5.86 -4.64
CA PRO A 25 -17.26 -6.90 -4.39
C PRO A 25 -15.98 -6.36 -3.75
N ASN A 26 -15.16 -7.29 -3.20
CA ASN A 26 -13.81 -7.06 -2.65
C ASN A 26 -13.75 -6.41 -1.25
N ALA A 27 -14.85 -6.42 -0.48
CA ALA A 27 -14.73 -6.24 0.97
C ALA A 27 -14.05 -7.48 1.58
N LEU A 28 -13.14 -7.27 2.53
CA LEU A 28 -12.32 -8.32 3.13
C LEU A 28 -12.41 -8.29 4.65
N THR A 29 -12.16 -9.42 5.28
CA THR A 29 -11.62 -9.50 6.64
C THR A 29 -10.16 -9.88 6.53
N VAL A 30 -9.28 -9.12 7.15
CA VAL A 30 -7.84 -9.31 7.04
C VAL A 30 -7.23 -9.52 8.43
N ILE A 31 -6.40 -10.55 8.56
CA ILE A 31 -5.61 -10.81 9.75
C ILE A 31 -4.18 -11.13 9.34
N ALA A 32 -3.22 -10.46 9.98
CA ALA A 32 -1.80 -10.77 9.86
C ALA A 32 -1.25 -11.16 11.24
N MET A 33 -0.38 -12.17 11.27
CA MET A 33 0.28 -12.64 12.47
C MET A 33 1.77 -12.78 12.23
N GLY A 34 2.57 -12.39 13.21
CA GLY A 34 4.02 -12.50 13.16
C GLY A 34 4.66 -12.60 14.54
N PRO A 35 5.97 -12.87 14.65
CA PRO A 35 6.68 -12.82 15.92
C PRO A 35 6.50 -11.45 16.59
N ARG A 36 6.56 -11.43 17.91
CA ARG A 36 6.49 -10.17 18.68
C ARG A 36 7.53 -9.16 18.19
N GLY A 37 7.11 -7.93 17.91
CA GLY A 37 7.96 -6.83 17.44
C GLY A 37 8.26 -6.88 15.93
N SER A 38 7.59 -7.75 15.17
CA SER A 38 7.78 -7.89 13.72
C SER A 38 6.86 -7.02 12.86
N MET A 39 5.96 -6.27 13.49
CA MET A 39 5.04 -5.37 12.78
C MET A 39 5.16 -3.96 13.31
N LEU A 40 5.09 -2.99 12.40
CA LEU A 40 5.01 -1.58 12.78
C LEU A 40 3.74 -1.36 13.63
N HIS A 41 3.90 -0.82 14.83
CA HIS A 41 2.77 -0.29 15.59
C HIS A 41 2.34 1.05 14.97
N ALA A 42 1.57 0.97 13.87
CA ALA A 42 1.17 2.13 13.12
C ALA A 42 0.19 3.00 13.92
N PRO A 43 0.46 4.30 14.06
CA PRO A 43 -0.52 5.24 14.61
C PRO A 43 -1.70 5.39 13.64
N ASP A 44 -2.84 5.84 14.16
CA ASP A 44 -4.01 6.19 13.35
C ASP A 44 -3.77 7.53 12.61
N VAL A 45 -3.01 7.45 11.53
CA VAL A 45 -2.66 8.53 10.61
C VAL A 45 -2.71 8.01 9.17
N TYR A 46 -2.52 8.88 8.20
CA TYR A 46 -2.38 8.44 6.80
C TYR A 46 -0.98 7.93 6.49
N MET A 47 -0.90 7.13 5.44
CA MET A 47 0.34 6.63 4.85
C MET A 47 0.27 6.77 3.33
N GLU A 48 1.29 7.40 2.73
CA GLU A 48 1.55 7.27 1.30
C GLU A 48 2.06 5.86 1.04
N LYS A 49 1.48 5.17 0.06
CA LYS A 49 1.76 3.78 -0.28
C LYS A 49 2.08 3.65 -1.75
N LEU A 50 3.15 2.91 -2.04
CA LEU A 50 3.55 2.50 -3.37
C LEU A 50 3.83 1.00 -3.32
N ALA A 51 3.16 0.22 -4.18
CA ALA A 51 3.37 -1.23 -4.21
C ALA A 51 3.47 -1.76 -5.64
N ILE A 52 4.29 -2.80 -5.81
CA ILE A 52 4.45 -3.58 -7.04
C ILE A 52 4.55 -5.07 -6.72
N GLY A 53 4.31 -5.90 -7.72
CA GLY A 53 4.42 -7.35 -7.60
C GLY A 53 5.84 -7.87 -7.42
N PRO A 54 6.00 -9.20 -7.35
CA PRO A 54 7.29 -9.87 -7.22
C PRO A 54 8.09 -9.84 -8.53
N GLY A 55 9.38 -10.24 -8.43
CA GLY A 55 10.24 -10.46 -9.60
C GLY A 55 11.04 -9.24 -10.05
N TYR A 56 10.94 -8.12 -9.35
CA TYR A 56 11.72 -6.91 -9.63
C TYR A 56 12.82 -6.69 -8.60
N ASN A 57 13.91 -6.06 -9.02
CA ASN A 57 14.96 -5.61 -8.10
C ASN A 57 14.38 -4.57 -7.12
N THR A 58 14.94 -4.49 -5.92
CA THR A 58 14.65 -3.41 -4.96
C THR A 58 14.98 -2.07 -5.61
N ASN A 59 14.19 -1.05 -5.27
CA ASN A 59 14.32 0.31 -5.81
C ASN A 59 14.06 0.47 -7.32
N VAL A 60 13.42 -0.50 -7.98
CA VAL A 60 12.84 -0.27 -9.32
C VAL A 60 11.88 0.90 -9.29
N VAL A 61 11.12 1.01 -8.21
CA VAL A 61 10.28 2.18 -7.91
C VAL A 61 10.56 2.65 -6.48
N THR A 62 10.44 3.96 -6.23
CA THR A 62 10.60 4.53 -4.89
C THR A 62 9.57 5.64 -4.66
N LEU A 63 9.34 6.01 -3.40
CA LEU A 63 8.44 7.14 -3.05
C LEU A 63 9.04 8.50 -3.46
N GLU A 64 10.33 8.58 -3.73
CA GLU A 64 11.00 9.82 -4.17
C GLU A 64 10.83 10.10 -5.67
N MET A 65 10.42 9.10 -6.45
CA MET A 65 10.10 9.26 -7.86
C MET A 65 8.74 9.92 -8.04
N SER A 66 8.57 10.70 -9.12
CA SER A 66 7.23 11.14 -9.53
C SER A 66 6.36 9.94 -9.94
N PRO A 67 5.02 10.05 -9.91
CA PRO A 67 4.14 8.98 -10.38
C PRO A 67 4.46 8.53 -11.81
N SER A 68 4.77 9.47 -12.70
CA SER A 68 5.18 9.18 -14.08
C SER A 68 6.49 8.40 -14.15
N ASP A 69 7.50 8.79 -13.35
CA ASP A 69 8.79 8.10 -13.33
C ASP A 69 8.68 6.68 -12.76
N ARG A 70 7.82 6.46 -11.76
CA ARG A 70 7.52 5.12 -11.22
C ARG A 70 7.00 4.20 -12.33
N ILE A 71 6.07 4.70 -13.15
CA ILE A 71 5.47 3.94 -14.26
C ILE A 71 6.51 3.65 -15.34
N LEU A 72 7.29 4.64 -15.75
CA LEU A 72 8.37 4.47 -16.74
C LEU A 72 9.40 3.44 -16.27
N SER A 73 9.80 3.52 -15.00
CA SER A 73 10.77 2.59 -14.42
C SER A 73 10.23 1.16 -14.37
N LEU A 74 8.97 0.98 -13.93
CA LEU A 74 8.34 -0.34 -13.90
C LEU A 74 8.16 -0.92 -15.31
N ALA A 75 7.70 -0.11 -16.28
CA ALA A 75 7.55 -0.54 -17.67
C ALA A 75 8.89 -1.00 -18.26
N LYS A 76 9.99 -0.26 -17.99
CA LYS A 76 11.34 -0.66 -18.39
C LYS A 76 11.76 -1.99 -17.74
N ALA A 77 11.52 -2.18 -16.44
CA ALA A 77 11.83 -3.41 -15.73
C ALA A 77 10.99 -4.60 -16.26
N LYS A 78 9.72 -4.37 -16.56
CA LYS A 78 8.80 -5.35 -17.15
C LYS A 78 9.07 -5.60 -18.65
N LYS A 79 9.90 -4.78 -19.29
CA LYS A 79 10.22 -4.81 -20.74
C LYS A 79 8.97 -4.64 -21.61
N CYS A 80 8.10 -3.70 -21.24
CA CYS A 80 6.87 -3.37 -21.95
C CYS A 80 6.72 -1.84 -22.12
N ASN A 81 5.67 -1.39 -22.79
CA ASN A 81 5.36 0.04 -22.89
C ASN A 81 4.57 0.51 -21.65
N THR A 82 4.57 1.81 -21.39
CA THR A 82 3.78 2.39 -20.28
C THR A 82 2.27 2.10 -20.42
N LYS A 83 1.74 2.06 -21.65
CA LYS A 83 0.35 1.70 -21.95
C LYS A 83 -0.04 0.28 -21.52
N ASP A 84 0.95 -0.59 -21.31
CA ASP A 84 0.75 -1.97 -20.86
C ASP A 84 0.84 -2.11 -19.34
N ILE A 85 1.02 -0.99 -18.63
CA ILE A 85 1.00 -0.91 -17.15
C ILE A 85 -0.39 -0.48 -16.70
N THR A 86 -0.91 -1.17 -15.70
CA THR A 86 -2.14 -0.78 -15.01
C THR A 86 -1.84 -0.37 -13.57
N VAL A 87 -2.24 0.84 -13.23
CA VAL A 87 -2.07 1.40 -11.88
C VAL A 87 -3.39 1.40 -11.14
N CYS A 88 -3.43 0.83 -9.95
CA CYS A 88 -4.56 0.89 -9.03
C CYS A 88 -4.44 2.12 -8.14
N VAL A 89 -5.50 2.90 -8.03
CA VAL A 89 -5.57 4.13 -7.21
C VAL A 89 -6.94 4.21 -6.55
N LEU A 90 -7.00 4.63 -5.28
CA LEU A 90 -8.26 4.98 -4.63
C LEU A 90 -8.87 6.23 -5.28
N ASP A 91 -10.13 6.16 -5.66
CA ASP A 91 -10.90 7.30 -6.18
C ASP A 91 -11.25 8.26 -5.05
N ARG A 92 -10.35 9.18 -4.80
CA ARG A 92 -10.45 10.22 -3.77
C ARG A 92 -9.94 11.56 -4.30
N PRO A 93 -10.52 12.69 -3.91
CA PRO A 93 -10.05 14.02 -4.35
C PRO A 93 -8.56 14.25 -4.11
N ARG A 94 -8.00 13.71 -3.04
CA ARG A 94 -6.56 13.82 -2.72
C ARG A 94 -5.62 13.11 -3.71
N HIS A 95 -6.15 12.26 -4.57
CA HIS A 95 -5.38 11.51 -5.57
C HIS A 95 -5.48 12.07 -6.98
N GLN A 96 -6.17 13.21 -7.18
CA GLN A 96 -6.40 13.77 -8.50
C GLN A 96 -5.08 13.99 -9.27
N ASN A 97 -4.06 14.53 -8.60
CA ASN A 97 -2.74 14.74 -9.23
C ASN A 97 -2.09 13.40 -9.65
N ILE A 98 -2.17 12.36 -8.81
CA ILE A 98 -1.66 11.02 -9.16
C ILE A 98 -2.40 10.50 -10.40
N ILE A 99 -3.71 10.62 -10.44
CA ILE A 99 -4.55 10.16 -11.55
C ILE A 99 -4.18 10.89 -12.85
N GLU A 100 -3.96 12.19 -12.79
CA GLU A 100 -3.55 13.00 -13.93
C GLU A 100 -2.15 12.59 -14.44
N ASP A 101 -1.19 12.44 -13.54
CA ASP A 101 0.16 11.99 -13.87
C ASP A 101 0.16 10.59 -14.52
N VAL A 102 -0.61 9.64 -13.96
CA VAL A 102 -0.74 8.30 -14.54
C VAL A 102 -1.31 8.37 -15.96
N ARG A 103 -2.39 9.13 -16.17
CA ARG A 103 -3.00 9.32 -17.49
C ARG A 103 -2.04 9.95 -18.51
N ALA A 104 -1.22 10.89 -18.07
CA ALA A 104 -0.23 11.54 -18.93
C ALA A 104 0.82 10.55 -19.49
N THR A 105 1.10 9.44 -18.80
CA THR A 105 2.01 8.39 -19.31
C THR A 105 1.37 7.45 -20.33
N GLY A 106 0.06 7.51 -20.50
CA GLY A 106 -0.72 6.55 -21.29
C GLY A 106 -0.98 5.21 -20.59
N ALA A 107 -0.58 5.05 -19.33
CA ALA A 107 -0.86 3.86 -18.54
C ALA A 107 -2.36 3.71 -18.23
N ALA A 108 -2.83 2.47 -18.09
CA ALA A 108 -4.18 2.19 -17.66
C ALA A 108 -4.36 2.48 -16.16
N ILE A 109 -5.56 2.90 -15.79
CA ILE A 109 -5.90 3.17 -14.38
C ILE A 109 -7.08 2.31 -13.93
N ARG A 110 -6.93 1.66 -12.79
CA ARG A 110 -8.02 1.01 -12.06
C ARG A 110 -8.38 1.86 -10.85
N LEU A 111 -9.46 2.60 -10.94
CA LEU A 111 -10.01 3.32 -9.79
C LEU A 111 -10.82 2.38 -8.92
N ILE A 112 -10.53 2.38 -7.62
CA ILE A 112 -11.28 1.65 -6.59
C ILE A 112 -11.90 2.65 -5.60
N THR A 113 -13.11 2.40 -5.19
CA THR A 113 -13.82 3.32 -4.29
C THR A 113 -13.48 3.10 -2.82
N ASP A 114 -12.97 1.92 -2.46
CA ASP A 114 -12.53 1.53 -1.12
C ASP A 114 -11.69 0.25 -1.22
N GLY A 115 -11.11 -0.22 -0.11
CA GLY A 115 -10.39 -1.49 -0.08
C GLY A 115 -8.96 -1.38 -0.58
N ASP A 116 -8.14 -0.53 0.05
CA ASP A 116 -6.76 -0.33 -0.39
C ASP A 116 -5.84 -1.52 -0.08
N VAL A 117 -6.13 -2.33 0.94
CA VAL A 117 -5.41 -3.59 1.18
C VAL A 117 -5.58 -4.54 0.00
N ALA A 118 -6.82 -4.74 -0.47
CA ALA A 118 -7.09 -5.54 -1.67
C ALA A 118 -6.39 -4.96 -2.89
N GLY A 119 -6.44 -3.63 -3.08
CA GLY A 119 -5.77 -2.94 -4.18
C GLY A 119 -4.25 -3.19 -4.21
N VAL A 120 -3.60 -3.17 -3.04
CA VAL A 120 -2.18 -3.49 -2.91
C VAL A 120 -1.92 -4.98 -3.18
N MET A 121 -2.71 -5.88 -2.62
CA MET A 121 -2.54 -7.34 -2.82
C MET A 121 -2.66 -7.73 -4.30
N HIS A 122 -3.54 -7.08 -5.04
CA HIS A 122 -3.71 -7.35 -6.47
C HIS A 122 -2.42 -7.14 -7.28
N CYS A 123 -1.50 -6.28 -6.84
CA CYS A 123 -0.20 -6.08 -7.50
C CYS A 123 0.70 -7.32 -7.44
N ALA A 124 0.49 -8.22 -6.48
CA ALA A 124 1.29 -9.43 -6.33
C ALA A 124 0.99 -10.48 -7.40
N GLU A 125 -0.20 -10.42 -8.03
CA GLU A 125 -0.65 -11.36 -9.04
C GLU A 125 -1.11 -10.66 -10.34
N PRO A 126 -0.24 -9.88 -11.00
CA PRO A 126 -0.63 -9.04 -12.13
C PRO A 126 -1.19 -9.84 -13.32
N ASN A 127 -0.78 -11.09 -13.49
CA ASN A 127 -1.29 -11.95 -14.54
C ASN A 127 -2.77 -12.35 -14.35
N THR A 128 -3.24 -12.36 -13.11
CA THR A 128 -4.63 -12.72 -12.75
C THR A 128 -5.48 -11.46 -12.60
N THR A 129 -4.95 -10.44 -11.96
CA THR A 129 -5.68 -9.22 -11.59
C THR A 129 -5.62 -8.12 -12.65
N GLY A 130 -4.58 -8.18 -13.50
CA GLY A 130 -4.26 -7.13 -14.45
C GLY A 130 -3.73 -5.84 -13.82
N ILE A 131 -3.32 -5.85 -12.55
CA ILE A 131 -2.81 -4.67 -11.83
C ILE A 131 -1.32 -4.83 -11.57
N ASP A 132 -0.52 -3.88 -12.04
CA ASP A 132 0.94 -3.91 -11.94
C ASP A 132 1.47 -3.10 -10.76
N MET A 133 0.78 -2.02 -10.40
CA MET A 133 1.22 -1.07 -9.39
C MET A 133 0.02 -0.50 -8.62
N TYR A 134 0.21 -0.26 -7.33
CA TYR A 134 -0.68 0.55 -6.50
C TYR A 134 0.03 1.83 -6.11
N MET A 135 -0.67 2.95 -6.21
CA MET A 135 -0.24 4.25 -5.68
C MET A 135 -1.40 4.93 -4.96
N GLY A 136 -1.13 5.48 -3.78
CA GLY A 136 -2.16 6.24 -3.08
C GLY A 136 -1.83 6.53 -1.62
N ILE A 137 -2.76 7.25 -1.00
CA ILE A 137 -2.72 7.62 0.41
C ILE A 137 -3.95 7.03 1.07
N GLY A 138 -3.74 6.20 2.08
CA GLY A 138 -4.78 5.56 2.89
C GLY A 138 -4.35 5.45 4.34
N GLY A 139 -5.06 4.71 5.18
CA GLY A 139 -4.70 4.54 6.58
C GLY A 139 -3.36 3.81 6.76
N ALA A 140 -2.59 4.21 7.76
CA ALA A 140 -1.33 3.54 8.08
C ALA A 140 -1.54 2.12 8.65
N PRO A 141 -2.56 1.84 9.48
CA PRO A 141 -2.85 0.47 9.92
C PRO A 141 -3.11 -0.50 8.77
N GLU A 142 -3.88 -0.08 7.74
CA GLU A 142 -4.09 -0.86 6.53
C GLU A 142 -2.79 -1.08 5.75
N GLY A 143 -1.86 -0.13 5.84
CA GLY A 143 -0.51 -0.26 5.26
C GLY A 143 0.29 -1.40 5.88
N VAL A 144 0.15 -1.65 7.19
CA VAL A 144 0.79 -2.79 7.88
C VAL A 144 0.23 -4.11 7.37
N LEU A 145 -1.09 -4.21 7.23
CA LEU A 145 -1.74 -5.41 6.69
C LEU A 145 -1.32 -5.68 5.24
N ALA A 146 -1.30 -4.63 4.42
CA ALA A 146 -0.85 -4.71 3.03
C ALA A 146 0.62 -5.14 2.93
N ALA A 147 1.51 -4.62 3.81
CA ALA A 147 2.91 -5.01 3.85
C ALA A 147 3.09 -6.47 4.26
N ALA A 148 2.34 -6.94 5.27
CA ALA A 148 2.35 -8.34 5.68
C ALA A 148 1.89 -9.27 4.53
N ALA A 149 0.84 -8.90 3.80
CA ALA A 149 0.36 -9.65 2.64
C ALA A 149 1.44 -9.72 1.55
N LEU A 150 2.05 -8.59 1.16
CA LEU A 150 3.09 -8.58 0.14
C LEU A 150 4.37 -9.29 0.58
N LYS A 151 4.68 -9.31 1.87
CA LYS A 151 5.79 -10.11 2.41
C LYS A 151 5.55 -11.61 2.15
N CYS A 152 4.33 -12.09 2.34
CA CYS A 152 3.96 -13.47 2.06
C CYS A 152 3.93 -13.79 0.55
N MET A 153 3.52 -12.83 -0.28
CA MET A 153 3.33 -12.99 -1.72
C MET A 153 4.58 -12.62 -2.55
N GLY A 154 5.64 -12.13 -1.90
CA GLY A 154 6.91 -11.77 -2.54
C GLY A 154 6.93 -10.41 -3.23
N GLY A 155 5.87 -9.60 -3.12
CA GLY A 155 5.81 -8.24 -3.66
C GLY A 155 6.68 -7.23 -2.90
N GLN A 156 6.64 -5.98 -3.34
CA GLN A 156 7.34 -4.86 -2.71
C GLN A 156 6.34 -3.76 -2.34
N ILE A 157 6.49 -3.17 -1.18
CA ILE A 157 5.75 -2.00 -0.74
C ILE A 157 6.69 -1.00 -0.08
N TYR A 158 6.40 0.27 -0.31
CA TYR A 158 7.04 1.42 0.32
C TYR A 158 5.95 2.28 0.93
N GLY A 159 6.07 2.59 2.22
CA GLY A 159 5.11 3.40 2.97
C GLY A 159 5.80 4.56 3.67
N ARG A 160 5.21 5.76 3.63
CA ARG A 160 5.64 6.92 4.40
C ARG A 160 4.45 7.51 5.13
N LEU A 161 4.59 7.70 6.46
CA LEU A 161 3.54 8.29 7.27
C LEU A 161 3.30 9.75 6.87
N ILE A 162 2.03 10.15 6.85
CA ILE A 162 1.60 11.51 6.56
C ILE A 162 0.89 12.07 7.77
N PHE A 163 1.36 13.21 8.26
CA PHE A 163 0.82 13.89 9.43
C PHE A 163 0.12 15.17 9.00
N ARG A 164 -1.16 15.29 9.31
CA ARG A 164 -1.99 16.45 8.96
C ARG A 164 -1.85 17.60 9.96
N ASN A 165 -1.36 17.30 11.17
CA ASN A 165 -1.21 18.26 12.27
C ASN A 165 -0.21 17.75 13.33
N GLU A 166 0.16 18.61 14.26
CA GLU A 166 1.11 18.29 15.34
C GLU A 166 0.57 17.24 16.34
N ASP A 167 -0.76 17.15 16.52
CA ASP A 167 -1.36 16.13 17.40
C ASP A 167 -1.13 14.72 16.84
N GLU A 168 -1.19 14.54 15.52
CA GLU A 168 -0.87 13.28 14.86
C GLU A 168 0.60 12.92 15.02
N LYS A 169 1.52 13.87 14.88
CA LYS A 169 2.94 13.66 15.16
C LYS A 169 3.19 13.30 16.62
N ALA A 170 2.51 13.96 17.55
CA ALA A 170 2.62 13.66 18.98
C ALA A 170 2.13 12.23 19.32
N ARG A 171 1.03 11.77 18.68
CA ARG A 171 0.55 10.38 18.82
C ARG A 171 1.56 9.39 18.25
N ALA A 172 2.12 9.69 17.07
CA ALA A 172 3.14 8.85 16.44
C ALA A 172 4.40 8.75 17.31
N ALA A 173 4.86 9.88 17.88
CA ALA A 173 6.00 9.87 18.80
C ALA A 173 5.73 9.01 20.07
N LYS A 174 4.52 9.05 20.62
CA LYS A 174 4.09 8.17 21.73
C LYS A 174 4.06 6.70 21.33
N ALA A 175 3.79 6.39 20.06
CA ALA A 175 3.86 5.04 19.50
C ALA A 175 5.30 4.59 19.17
N GLY A 176 6.32 5.42 19.46
CA GLY A 176 7.72 5.10 19.24
C GLY A 176 8.29 5.53 17.90
N ILE A 177 7.54 6.28 17.10
CA ILE A 177 8.01 6.81 15.81
C ILE A 177 8.91 8.02 16.07
N THR A 178 10.20 7.88 15.81
CA THR A 178 11.21 8.94 16.02
C THR A 178 11.65 9.64 14.74
N ASN A 179 11.50 8.97 13.60
CA ASN A 179 11.78 9.54 12.26
C ASN A 179 10.47 9.62 11.48
N PHE A 180 9.95 10.82 11.30
CA PHE A 180 8.67 11.08 10.63
C PHE A 180 8.74 10.98 9.11
N ASP A 181 9.95 11.07 8.52
CA ASP A 181 10.19 10.97 7.07
C ASP A 181 10.65 9.57 6.66
N ARG A 182 10.66 8.62 7.59
CA ARG A 182 11.08 7.24 7.32
C ARG A 182 10.19 6.60 6.26
N ILE A 183 10.82 5.95 5.29
CA ILE A 183 10.16 5.03 4.37
C ILE A 183 10.23 3.62 4.97
N TYR A 184 9.09 3.02 5.14
CA TYR A 184 8.90 1.66 5.60
C TYR A 184 8.76 0.72 4.41
N THR A 185 9.22 -0.50 4.56
CA THR A 185 9.09 -1.58 3.57
C THR A 185 8.34 -2.78 4.18
N LYS A 186 8.12 -3.82 3.38
CA LYS A 186 7.53 -5.08 3.88
C LYS A 186 8.35 -5.81 4.94
N ASP A 187 9.58 -5.40 5.18
CA ASP A 187 10.50 -6.08 6.10
C ASP A 187 10.60 -5.39 7.47
N GLU A 188 9.75 -4.36 7.70
CA GLU A 188 9.74 -3.54 8.93
C GLU A 188 8.42 -3.57 9.68
#